data_173b3f1a5e2b9390f7fa2b452e5ea1e8
#
_entry.id   173b3f1a5e2b9390f7fa2b452e5ea1e8
#
_cell.length_a   1.000
_cell.length_b   1.000
_cell.length_c   1.000
_cell.angle_alpha   90.00
_cell.angle_beta   90.00
_cell.angle_gamma   90.00
#
_symmetry.space_group_name_H-M   'P 1'
#
loop_
_entity.id
_entity.type
_entity.pdbx_description
1 polymer ?
#
loop_
_entity_poly.entity_id
_entity_poly.type
_entity_poly.pdbx_seq_one_letter_code
_entity_poly.pdbx_strand_id
1 'polypeptide(L)'
;IFNKEINKWYLKNRRKLPWRSNKKDPNFPYRVLVSEFMLQQTGVSTVVPYFKRFIQEWPNIDALAKATEDEVLNHWQGLGYYSRGRNLLKTAKILCQNYNNSVPQDIKNLISLPGIGEYASAAIRSIAFNKKATVVDGNVKRVIARFFALKGKLSDNETDISNLAKFLTPNKCNSNYSQAIMEFGALICRPKKPSCDICIFKKDCLSFKQKIVSNIPEPKLKVNKK
;
A
#
# COMPACT_ATOMS: atom_id res chain seq x y z
N ILE A 1 -8.74 -19.82 -6.48
CA ILE A 1 -8.30 -20.41 -5.19
C ILE A 1 -7.48 -19.37 -4.42
N PHE A 2 -6.36 -18.83 -4.94
CA PHE A 2 -5.45 -17.88 -4.25
C PHE A 2 -6.21 -16.70 -3.57
N ASN A 3 -7.07 -16.00 -4.32
CA ASN A 3 -7.80 -14.83 -3.83
C ASN A 3 -8.75 -15.16 -2.67
N LYS A 4 -9.38 -16.32 -2.70
CA LYS A 4 -10.28 -16.76 -1.64
C LYS A 4 -9.52 -17.06 -0.35
N GLU A 5 -8.42 -17.78 -0.44
CA GLU A 5 -7.61 -18.17 0.72
C GLU A 5 -6.91 -16.97 1.37
N ILE A 6 -6.34 -16.05 0.57
CA ILE A 6 -5.66 -14.88 1.13
C ILE A 6 -6.66 -13.91 1.79
N ASN A 7 -7.87 -13.75 1.23
CA ASN A 7 -8.91 -12.95 1.84
C ASN A 7 -9.40 -13.55 3.16
N LYS A 8 -9.60 -14.88 3.21
CA LYS A 8 -9.98 -15.60 4.44
C LYS A 8 -8.92 -15.42 5.53
N TRP A 9 -7.64 -15.59 5.17
CA TRP A 9 -6.53 -15.36 6.07
C TRP A 9 -6.52 -13.91 6.59
N TYR A 10 -6.66 -12.93 5.70
CA TYR A 10 -6.65 -11.52 6.04
C TYR A 10 -7.76 -11.14 7.02
N LEU A 11 -8.98 -11.58 6.81
CA LEU A 11 -10.09 -11.29 7.70
C LEU A 11 -9.83 -11.79 9.13
N LYS A 12 -9.10 -12.89 9.28
CA LYS A 12 -8.75 -13.49 10.58
C LYS A 12 -7.52 -12.83 11.22
N ASN A 13 -6.54 -12.40 10.43
CA ASN A 13 -5.20 -12.06 10.93
C ASN A 13 -4.81 -10.58 10.75
N ARG A 14 -5.64 -9.76 10.11
CA ARG A 14 -5.31 -8.36 9.80
C ARG A 14 -5.03 -7.55 11.06
N ARG A 15 -4.01 -6.69 11.00
CA ARG A 15 -3.73 -5.70 12.04
C ARG A 15 -4.88 -4.68 12.12
N LYS A 16 -5.21 -4.25 13.34
CA LYS A 16 -6.14 -3.13 13.57
C LYS A 16 -5.39 -1.82 13.34
N LEU A 17 -5.57 -1.23 12.15
CA LEU A 17 -4.91 0.02 11.77
C LEU A 17 -5.96 1.15 11.68
N PRO A 18 -5.65 2.38 12.14
CA PRO A 18 -6.64 3.45 12.24
C PRO A 18 -7.25 3.84 10.89
N TRP A 19 -6.50 3.76 9.80
CA TRP A 19 -6.99 4.03 8.43
C TRP A 19 -7.82 2.91 7.81
N ARG A 20 -7.98 1.77 8.50
CA ARG A 20 -8.83 0.64 8.08
C ARG A 20 -10.20 0.62 8.75
N SER A 21 -10.42 1.48 9.73
CA SER A 21 -11.66 1.55 10.50
C SER A 21 -12.74 2.38 9.81
N ASN A 22 -13.99 2.10 10.15
CA ASN A 22 -15.17 2.87 9.72
C ASN A 22 -15.24 3.13 8.20
N LYS A 23 -15.32 2.06 7.41
CA LYS A 23 -15.45 2.15 5.94
C LYS A 23 -16.76 2.82 5.46
N LYS A 24 -17.75 3.00 6.35
CA LYS A 24 -19.00 3.67 6.06
C LYS A 24 -18.91 5.19 6.22
N ASP A 25 -17.84 5.70 6.83
CA ASP A 25 -17.61 7.12 7.00
C ASP A 25 -17.36 7.78 5.62
N PRO A 26 -18.04 8.86 5.27
CA PRO A 26 -17.80 9.62 4.04
C PRO A 26 -16.33 10.03 3.85
N ASN A 27 -15.60 10.27 4.95
CA ASN A 27 -14.19 10.63 4.93
C ASN A 27 -13.24 9.41 4.84
N PHE A 28 -13.76 8.19 4.67
CA PHE A 28 -12.90 7.00 4.54
C PHE A 28 -11.92 7.11 3.36
N PRO A 29 -12.31 7.57 2.15
CA PRO A 29 -11.36 7.77 1.05
C PRO A 29 -10.24 8.78 1.37
N TYR A 30 -10.57 9.86 2.07
CA TYR A 30 -9.57 10.81 2.56
C TYR A 30 -8.59 10.17 3.55
N ARG A 31 -9.07 9.37 4.50
CA ARG A 31 -8.19 8.64 5.42
C ARG A 31 -7.27 7.66 4.73
N VAL A 32 -7.76 6.97 3.71
CA VAL A 32 -6.92 6.10 2.87
C VAL A 32 -5.86 6.94 2.15
N LEU A 33 -6.24 8.06 1.56
CA LEU A 33 -5.32 9.00 0.89
C LEU A 33 -4.19 9.44 1.84
N VAL A 34 -4.53 9.96 3.03
CA VAL A 34 -3.55 10.40 4.03
C VAL A 34 -2.60 9.24 4.42
N SER A 35 -3.16 8.04 4.66
CA SER A 35 -2.34 6.88 5.02
C SER A 35 -1.36 6.49 3.92
N GLU A 36 -1.78 6.53 2.65
CA GLU A 36 -0.91 6.20 1.52
C GLU A 36 0.26 7.19 1.40
N PHE A 37 0.03 8.50 1.61
CA PHE A 37 1.12 9.49 1.66
C PHE A 37 2.09 9.24 2.82
N MET A 38 1.58 8.93 4.01
CA MET A 38 2.41 8.70 5.18
C MET A 38 3.22 7.39 5.09
N LEU A 39 2.64 6.35 4.48
CA LEU A 39 3.27 5.04 4.34
C LEU A 39 4.34 4.97 3.23
N GLN A 40 4.44 5.96 2.35
CA GLN A 40 5.54 6.02 1.39
C GLN A 40 6.89 6.00 2.13
N GLN A 41 7.65 4.92 1.98
CA GLN A 41 8.98 4.71 2.59
C GLN A 41 9.03 4.81 4.13
N THR A 42 7.88 4.72 4.81
CA THR A 42 7.81 4.79 6.27
C THR A 42 7.02 3.59 6.82
N GLY A 43 7.53 3.00 7.89
CA GLY A 43 6.94 1.82 8.51
C GLY A 43 5.62 2.10 9.22
N VAL A 44 4.73 1.11 9.26
CA VAL A 44 3.39 1.19 9.85
C VAL A 44 3.43 1.65 11.32
N SER A 45 4.34 1.11 12.14
CA SER A 45 4.47 1.47 13.56
C SER A 45 4.77 2.96 13.76
N THR A 46 5.61 3.53 12.91
CA THR A 46 5.92 4.96 12.91
C THR A 46 4.72 5.79 12.47
N VAL A 47 4.01 5.37 11.42
CA VAL A 47 2.90 6.14 10.84
C VAL A 47 1.67 6.21 11.77
N VAL A 48 1.37 5.15 12.54
CA VAL A 48 0.15 5.10 13.37
C VAL A 48 -0.06 6.32 14.27
N PRO A 49 0.91 6.75 15.11
CA PRO A 49 0.73 7.94 15.95
C PRO A 49 0.60 9.23 15.16
N TYR A 50 1.34 9.39 14.06
CA TYR A 50 1.25 10.57 13.18
C TYR A 50 -0.11 10.66 12.51
N PHE A 51 -0.60 9.56 11.95
CA PHE A 51 -1.91 9.49 11.32
C PHE A 51 -3.04 9.90 12.29
N LYS A 52 -3.01 9.40 13.54
CA LYS A 52 -4.03 9.74 14.52
C LYS A 52 -4.08 11.23 14.81
N ARG A 53 -2.92 11.86 15.08
CA ARG A 53 -2.83 13.30 15.31
C ARG A 53 -3.26 14.11 14.10
N PHE A 54 -2.83 13.69 12.91
CA PHE A 54 -3.15 14.38 11.67
C PHE A 54 -4.65 14.38 11.33
N ILE A 55 -5.33 13.23 11.50
CA ILE A 55 -6.78 13.13 11.28
C ILE A 55 -7.59 13.82 12.38
N GLN A 56 -7.06 13.93 13.58
CA GLN A 56 -7.69 14.71 14.66
C GLN A 56 -7.66 16.20 14.33
N GLU A 57 -6.54 16.71 13.80
CA GLU A 57 -6.39 18.11 13.40
C GLU A 57 -7.18 18.43 12.12
N TRP A 58 -7.03 17.60 11.10
CA TRP A 58 -7.71 17.76 9.82
C TRP A 58 -8.56 16.53 9.48
N PRO A 59 -9.83 16.49 9.93
CA PRO A 59 -10.68 15.29 9.80
C PRO A 59 -11.18 15.03 8.37
N ASN A 60 -11.08 16.00 7.48
CA ASN A 60 -11.55 15.94 6.09
C ASN A 60 -10.71 16.80 5.15
N ILE A 61 -11.00 16.72 3.84
CA ILE A 61 -10.29 17.44 2.78
C ILE A 61 -10.39 18.94 2.97
N ASP A 62 -11.60 19.46 3.26
CA ASP A 62 -11.85 20.90 3.42
C ASP A 62 -11.00 21.49 4.56
N ALA A 63 -10.96 20.83 5.70
CA ALA A 63 -10.14 21.24 6.83
C ALA A 63 -8.64 21.28 6.46
N LEU A 64 -8.14 20.23 5.79
CA LEU A 64 -6.74 20.18 5.36
C LEU A 64 -6.42 21.23 4.28
N ALA A 65 -7.33 21.48 3.34
CA ALA A 65 -7.11 22.46 2.27
C ALA A 65 -6.94 23.90 2.79
N LYS A 66 -7.52 24.21 3.95
CA LYS A 66 -7.40 25.52 4.63
C LYS A 66 -6.12 25.66 5.45
N ALA A 67 -5.41 24.57 5.71
CA ALA A 67 -4.16 24.61 6.47
C ALA A 67 -3.04 25.34 5.71
N THR A 68 -2.14 25.94 6.46
CA THR A 68 -0.87 26.46 5.95
C THR A 68 0.14 25.35 5.74
N GLU A 69 1.16 25.61 4.94
CA GLU A 69 2.26 24.63 4.74
C GLU A 69 3.01 24.39 6.05
N ASP A 70 3.26 25.43 6.83
CA ASP A 70 3.96 25.34 8.11
C ASP A 70 3.22 24.48 9.12
N GLU A 71 1.91 24.63 9.24
CA GLU A 71 1.07 23.78 10.13
C GLU A 71 1.19 22.30 9.74
N VAL A 72 1.07 22.00 8.45
CA VAL A 72 1.18 20.61 7.96
C VAL A 72 2.58 20.07 8.21
N LEU A 73 3.65 20.84 7.94
CA LEU A 73 5.02 20.40 8.13
C LEU A 73 5.37 20.22 9.62
N ASN A 74 4.81 21.04 10.50
CA ASN A 74 4.96 20.87 11.95
C ASN A 74 4.35 19.52 12.43
N HIS A 75 3.15 19.16 11.95
CA HIS A 75 2.54 17.86 12.23
C HIS A 75 3.28 16.68 11.57
N TRP A 76 4.07 16.96 10.51
CA TRP A 76 4.88 15.97 9.78
C TRP A 76 6.28 15.79 10.38
N GLN A 77 6.72 16.67 11.29
CA GLN A 77 8.06 16.66 11.86
C GLN A 77 8.39 15.31 12.51
N GLY A 78 9.53 14.73 12.09
CA GLY A 78 9.97 13.40 12.52
C GLY A 78 9.51 12.24 11.62
N LEU A 79 8.56 12.45 10.70
CA LEU A 79 8.13 11.42 9.74
C LEU A 79 9.10 11.32 8.53
N GLY A 80 9.85 12.39 8.27
CA GLY A 80 10.80 12.49 7.15
C GLY A 80 10.13 12.70 5.79
N TYR A 81 10.95 12.87 4.75
CA TYR A 81 10.45 13.07 3.37
C TYR A 81 9.35 14.13 3.28
N TYR A 82 9.65 15.35 3.70
CA TYR A 82 8.70 16.48 3.85
C TYR A 82 7.94 16.83 2.57
N SER A 83 8.49 16.50 1.39
CA SER A 83 7.79 16.65 0.12
C SER A 83 6.44 15.91 0.06
N ARG A 84 6.29 14.83 0.84
CA ARG A 84 5.02 14.10 0.94
C ARG A 84 3.94 14.94 1.64
N GLY A 85 4.30 15.62 2.73
CA GLY A 85 3.39 16.52 3.44
C GLY A 85 2.95 17.69 2.56
N ARG A 86 3.92 18.32 1.85
CA ARG A 86 3.63 19.38 0.88
C ARG A 86 2.70 18.90 -0.25
N ASN A 87 2.99 17.74 -0.81
CA ASN A 87 2.16 17.17 -1.88
C ASN A 87 0.76 16.80 -1.38
N LEU A 88 0.63 16.26 -0.17
CA LEU A 88 -0.68 15.98 0.44
C LEU A 88 -1.51 17.26 0.60
N LEU A 89 -0.92 18.37 1.08
CA LEU A 89 -1.59 19.66 1.18
C LEU A 89 -2.00 20.20 -0.19
N LYS A 90 -1.08 20.16 -1.18
CA LYS A 90 -1.41 20.55 -2.56
C LYS A 90 -2.55 19.74 -3.14
N THR A 91 -2.51 18.40 -2.91
CA THR A 91 -3.58 17.49 -3.31
C THR A 91 -4.91 17.88 -2.65
N ALA A 92 -4.94 18.16 -1.34
CA ALA A 92 -6.17 18.59 -0.65
C ALA A 92 -6.75 19.87 -1.24
N LYS A 93 -5.91 20.87 -1.56
CA LYS A 93 -6.34 22.12 -2.22
C LYS A 93 -6.96 21.85 -3.60
N ILE A 94 -6.35 21.00 -4.42
CA ILE A 94 -6.89 20.61 -5.74
C ILE A 94 -8.21 19.85 -5.57
N LEU A 95 -8.31 18.94 -4.60
CA LEU A 95 -9.55 18.20 -4.34
C LEU A 95 -10.69 19.12 -3.88
N CYS A 96 -10.37 20.14 -3.10
CA CYS A 96 -11.36 21.17 -2.71
C CYS A 96 -11.83 21.97 -3.92
N GLN A 97 -10.91 22.44 -4.76
CA GLN A 97 -11.21 23.33 -5.89
C GLN A 97 -11.90 22.61 -7.06
N ASN A 98 -11.43 21.39 -7.41
CA ASN A 98 -11.78 20.73 -8.67
C ASN A 98 -12.64 19.47 -8.50
N TYR A 99 -12.78 18.95 -7.27
CA TYR A 99 -13.44 17.67 -7.01
C TYR A 99 -14.48 17.72 -5.89
N ASN A 100 -14.95 18.91 -5.55
CA ASN A 100 -15.99 19.12 -4.52
C ASN A 100 -15.67 18.35 -3.21
N ASN A 101 -14.47 18.53 -2.69
CA ASN A 101 -13.98 17.85 -1.47
C ASN A 101 -14.04 16.32 -1.51
N SER A 102 -13.95 15.71 -2.69
CA SER A 102 -14.02 14.28 -2.86
C SER A 102 -12.75 13.71 -3.49
N VAL A 103 -12.32 12.53 -3.05
CA VAL A 103 -11.23 11.82 -3.68
C VAL A 103 -11.73 11.16 -4.96
N PRO A 104 -11.13 11.40 -6.14
CA PRO A 104 -11.57 10.79 -7.39
C PRO A 104 -11.34 9.27 -7.38
N GLN A 105 -12.20 8.55 -8.11
CA GLN A 105 -12.12 7.09 -8.21
C GLN A 105 -11.38 6.62 -9.47
N ASP A 106 -11.21 7.51 -10.43
CA ASP A 106 -10.53 7.20 -11.69
C ASP A 106 -9.01 7.30 -11.54
N ILE A 107 -8.29 6.32 -12.11
CA ILE A 107 -6.83 6.24 -12.00
C ILE A 107 -6.15 7.44 -12.64
N LYS A 108 -6.65 7.93 -13.79
CA LYS A 108 -6.03 9.07 -14.48
C LYS A 108 -6.13 10.32 -13.63
N ASN A 109 -7.30 10.56 -13.03
CA ASN A 109 -7.50 11.68 -12.12
C ASN A 109 -6.68 11.56 -10.84
N LEU A 110 -6.50 10.34 -10.30
CA LEU A 110 -5.64 10.12 -9.13
C LEU A 110 -4.16 10.39 -9.46
N ILE A 111 -3.66 9.90 -10.60
CA ILE A 111 -2.25 10.09 -10.99
C ILE A 111 -1.94 11.56 -11.29
N SER A 112 -2.92 12.37 -11.72
CA SER A 112 -2.71 13.80 -11.95
C SER A 112 -2.52 14.61 -10.66
N LEU A 113 -2.81 14.03 -9.50
CA LEU A 113 -2.65 14.70 -8.20
C LEU A 113 -1.18 14.64 -7.73
N PRO A 114 -0.65 15.71 -7.13
CA PRO A 114 0.73 15.78 -6.67
C PRO A 114 1.10 14.65 -5.70
N GLY A 115 2.18 13.93 -5.98
CA GLY A 115 2.70 12.86 -5.11
C GLY A 115 1.97 11.52 -5.20
N ILE A 116 1.02 11.37 -6.13
CA ILE A 116 0.30 10.12 -6.39
C ILE A 116 0.82 9.50 -7.69
N GLY A 117 1.56 8.41 -7.57
CA GLY A 117 2.01 7.59 -8.69
C GLY A 117 1.10 6.39 -8.96
N GLU A 118 1.51 5.51 -9.87
CA GLU A 118 0.76 4.31 -10.25
C GLU A 118 0.38 3.42 -9.05
N TYR A 119 1.33 3.17 -8.15
CA TYR A 119 1.06 2.37 -6.95
C TYR A 119 -0.02 3.03 -6.07
N ALA A 120 0.17 4.30 -5.70
CA ALA A 120 -0.74 4.98 -4.78
C ALA A 120 -2.14 5.14 -5.39
N SER A 121 -2.24 5.43 -6.68
CA SER A 121 -3.53 5.51 -7.39
C SER A 121 -4.27 4.17 -7.38
N ALA A 122 -3.57 3.06 -7.64
CA ALA A 122 -4.14 1.72 -7.58
C ALA A 122 -4.57 1.34 -6.14
N ALA A 123 -3.75 1.67 -5.14
CA ALA A 123 -4.05 1.42 -3.74
C ALA A 123 -5.28 2.20 -3.27
N ILE A 124 -5.34 3.51 -3.54
CA ILE A 124 -6.49 4.36 -3.21
C ILE A 124 -7.76 3.84 -3.89
N ARG A 125 -7.73 3.61 -5.21
CA ARG A 125 -8.87 3.09 -5.96
C ARG A 125 -9.39 1.76 -5.40
N SER A 126 -8.48 0.85 -5.13
CA SER A 126 -8.82 -0.48 -4.62
C SER A 126 -9.33 -0.44 -3.18
N ILE A 127 -8.60 0.22 -2.28
CA ILE A 127 -8.88 0.19 -0.83
C ILE A 127 -10.09 1.05 -0.49
N ALA A 128 -10.12 2.30 -0.97
CA ALA A 128 -11.17 3.26 -0.63
C ALA A 128 -12.49 2.96 -1.34
N PHE A 129 -12.44 2.55 -2.60
CA PHE A 129 -13.63 2.41 -3.43
C PHE A 129 -13.98 0.97 -3.80
N ASN A 130 -13.19 0.00 -3.34
CA ASN A 130 -13.38 -1.43 -3.67
C ASN A 130 -13.44 -1.71 -5.19
N LYS A 131 -12.83 -0.83 -6.01
CA LYS A 131 -12.77 -0.95 -7.47
C LYS A 131 -11.55 -1.74 -7.89
N LYS A 132 -11.67 -2.47 -9.01
CA LYS A 132 -10.56 -3.27 -9.54
C LYS A 132 -9.35 -2.38 -9.84
N ALA A 133 -8.25 -2.64 -9.16
CA ALA A 133 -6.94 -2.08 -9.42
C ALA A 133 -5.87 -3.03 -8.90
N THR A 134 -4.80 -3.21 -9.67
CA THR A 134 -3.70 -4.11 -9.30
C THR A 134 -2.68 -3.33 -8.48
N VAL A 135 -2.57 -3.68 -7.21
CA VAL A 135 -1.64 -3.03 -6.27
C VAL A 135 -0.36 -3.84 -6.20
N VAL A 136 0.79 -3.21 -6.51
CA VAL A 136 2.10 -3.87 -6.53
C VAL A 136 3.12 -3.04 -5.77
N ASP A 137 3.24 -3.28 -4.46
CA ASP A 137 4.32 -2.75 -3.61
C ASP A 137 5.48 -3.74 -3.48
N GLY A 138 6.50 -3.39 -2.72
CA GLY A 138 7.63 -4.29 -2.46
C GLY A 138 7.24 -5.59 -1.75
N ASN A 139 6.17 -5.61 -0.96
CA ASN A 139 5.65 -6.82 -0.33
C ASN A 139 4.98 -7.72 -1.35
N VAL A 140 4.15 -7.15 -2.21
CA VAL A 140 3.46 -7.87 -3.29
C VAL A 140 4.45 -8.44 -4.29
N LYS A 141 5.44 -7.63 -4.73
CA LYS A 141 6.53 -8.10 -5.62
C LYS A 141 7.21 -9.34 -5.05
N ARG A 142 7.56 -9.32 -3.77
CA ARG A 142 8.22 -10.44 -3.09
C ARG A 142 7.33 -11.67 -2.95
N VAL A 143 6.06 -11.49 -2.58
CA VAL A 143 5.09 -12.59 -2.48
C VAL A 143 4.95 -13.31 -3.81
N ILE A 144 4.75 -12.56 -4.90
CA ILE A 144 4.59 -13.08 -6.26
C ILE A 144 5.88 -13.79 -6.69
N ALA A 145 7.03 -13.13 -6.55
CA ALA A 145 8.31 -13.71 -6.95
C ALA A 145 8.56 -15.05 -6.26
N ARG A 146 8.27 -15.18 -4.95
CA ARG A 146 8.42 -16.45 -4.23
C ARG A 146 7.35 -17.46 -4.60
N PHE A 147 6.10 -17.04 -4.73
CA PHE A 147 5.02 -17.97 -5.05
C PHE A 147 5.25 -18.66 -6.39
N PHE A 148 5.73 -17.92 -7.40
CA PHE A 148 6.01 -18.41 -8.75
C PHE A 148 7.48 -18.78 -9.01
N ALA A 149 8.34 -18.71 -8.00
CA ALA A 149 9.79 -19.01 -8.10
C ALA A 149 10.53 -18.20 -9.16
N LEU A 150 10.21 -16.90 -9.29
CA LEU A 150 10.91 -15.98 -10.20
C LEU A 150 12.32 -15.71 -9.66
N LYS A 151 13.33 -16.22 -10.36
CA LYS A 151 14.75 -16.07 -9.99
C LYS A 151 15.26 -14.67 -10.40
N GLY A 152 16.33 -14.23 -9.75
CA GLY A 152 16.97 -12.94 -10.01
C GLY A 152 16.43 -11.81 -9.15
N LYS A 153 16.76 -10.58 -9.53
CA LYS A 153 16.32 -9.37 -8.82
C LYS A 153 14.86 -9.04 -9.16
N LEU A 154 14.18 -8.33 -8.27
CA LEU A 154 12.80 -7.88 -8.54
C LEU A 154 12.73 -6.95 -9.76
N SER A 155 13.80 -6.15 -10.01
CA SER A 155 13.90 -5.28 -11.19
C SER A 155 13.88 -6.04 -12.51
N ASP A 156 14.49 -7.22 -12.53
CA ASP A 156 14.64 -8.02 -13.74
C ASP A 156 13.33 -8.75 -14.12
N ASN A 157 12.42 -8.85 -13.15
CA ASN A 157 11.14 -9.56 -13.24
C ASN A 157 9.91 -8.61 -13.19
N GLU A 158 10.08 -7.31 -13.40
CA GLU A 158 8.98 -6.34 -13.20
C GLU A 158 7.76 -6.62 -14.10
N THR A 159 7.99 -6.98 -15.34
CA THR A 159 6.91 -7.31 -16.30
C THR A 159 6.17 -8.57 -15.88
N ASP A 160 6.89 -9.63 -15.52
CA ASP A 160 6.28 -10.90 -15.10
C ASP A 160 5.50 -10.71 -13.79
N ILE A 161 6.09 -10.01 -12.82
CA ILE A 161 5.41 -9.68 -11.56
C ILE A 161 4.14 -8.89 -11.81
N SER A 162 4.18 -7.89 -12.70
CA SER A 162 3.01 -7.08 -13.04
C SER A 162 1.91 -7.92 -13.69
N ASN A 163 2.25 -8.79 -14.64
CA ASN A 163 1.30 -9.67 -15.31
C ASN A 163 0.68 -10.68 -14.34
N LEU A 164 1.50 -11.31 -13.50
CA LEU A 164 1.03 -12.24 -12.48
C LEU A 164 0.17 -11.55 -11.42
N ALA A 165 0.52 -10.32 -11.02
CA ALA A 165 -0.29 -9.52 -10.12
C ALA A 165 -1.66 -9.20 -10.72
N LYS A 166 -1.70 -8.81 -12.00
CA LYS A 166 -2.96 -8.58 -12.75
C LYS A 166 -3.81 -9.84 -12.81
N PHE A 167 -3.19 -10.98 -13.12
CA PHE A 167 -3.86 -12.28 -13.16
C PHE A 167 -4.46 -12.66 -11.80
N LEU A 168 -3.75 -12.43 -10.71
CA LEU A 168 -4.21 -12.71 -9.35
C LEU A 168 -5.23 -11.70 -8.83
N THR A 169 -5.34 -10.50 -9.43
CA THR A 169 -6.27 -9.46 -8.96
C THR A 169 -7.71 -9.85 -9.26
N PRO A 170 -8.59 -10.01 -8.25
CA PRO A 170 -9.96 -10.45 -8.47
C PRO A 170 -10.82 -9.35 -9.09
N ASN A 171 -11.95 -9.74 -9.67
CA ASN A 171 -12.94 -8.78 -10.19
C ASN A 171 -13.81 -8.17 -9.06
N LYS A 172 -13.89 -8.82 -7.90
CA LYS A 172 -14.68 -8.39 -6.72
C LYS A 172 -13.83 -8.42 -5.46
N CYS A 173 -14.24 -7.71 -4.41
CA CYS A 173 -13.56 -7.66 -3.10
C CYS A 173 -12.12 -7.12 -3.18
N ASN A 174 -11.88 -6.16 -4.05
CA ASN A 174 -10.54 -5.61 -4.29
C ASN A 174 -9.96 -4.92 -3.05
N SER A 175 -10.76 -4.21 -2.26
CA SER A 175 -10.31 -3.56 -1.03
C SER A 175 -9.68 -4.54 -0.04
N ASN A 176 -10.31 -5.69 0.17
CA ASN A 176 -9.75 -6.71 1.06
C ASN A 176 -8.55 -7.40 0.43
N TYR A 177 -8.62 -7.76 -0.87
CA TYR A 177 -7.54 -8.45 -1.56
C TYR A 177 -6.24 -7.65 -1.58
N SER A 178 -6.29 -6.38 -1.95
CA SER A 178 -5.09 -5.53 -2.02
C SER A 178 -4.43 -5.39 -0.64
N GLN A 179 -5.23 -5.16 0.39
CA GLN A 179 -4.71 -5.12 1.75
C GLN A 179 -4.21 -6.50 2.21
N ALA A 180 -4.87 -7.58 1.83
CA ALA A 180 -4.51 -8.94 2.20
C ALA A 180 -3.13 -9.34 1.67
N ILE A 181 -2.85 -9.10 0.39
CA ILE A 181 -1.58 -9.50 -0.22
C ILE A 181 -0.41 -8.67 0.32
N MET A 182 -0.60 -7.37 0.57
CA MET A 182 0.39 -6.52 1.22
C MET A 182 0.65 -6.96 2.67
N GLU A 183 -0.41 -7.21 3.44
CA GLU A 183 -0.32 -7.65 4.84
C GLU A 183 0.34 -9.02 4.95
N PHE A 184 0.01 -9.94 4.05
CA PHE A 184 0.63 -11.28 3.97
C PHE A 184 2.13 -11.18 3.71
N GLY A 185 2.53 -10.29 2.80
CA GLY A 185 3.94 -10.00 2.57
C GLY A 185 4.65 -9.41 3.79
N ALA A 186 3.97 -8.56 4.54
CA ALA A 186 4.54 -7.93 5.73
C ALA A 186 4.65 -8.89 6.93
N LEU A 187 3.68 -9.79 7.14
CA LEU A 187 3.59 -10.62 8.34
C LEU A 187 4.09 -12.05 8.15
N ILE A 188 3.83 -12.65 7.00
CA ILE A 188 4.14 -14.07 6.72
C ILE A 188 5.33 -14.21 5.77
N CYS A 189 5.19 -13.71 4.54
CA CYS A 189 6.23 -13.82 3.52
C CYS A 189 7.26 -12.69 3.67
N ARG A 190 7.85 -12.56 4.86
CA ARG A 190 8.78 -11.48 5.23
C ARG A 190 10.06 -11.51 4.40
N PRO A 191 10.77 -10.37 4.25
CA PRO A 191 12.05 -10.32 3.51
C PRO A 191 13.08 -11.31 4.08
N LYS A 192 13.31 -11.22 5.38
CA LYS A 192 14.18 -12.13 6.13
C LYS A 192 13.34 -13.08 6.97
N LYS A 193 13.75 -14.34 7.07
CA LYS A 193 13.09 -15.39 7.87
C LYS A 193 11.56 -15.43 7.64
N PRO A 194 11.09 -15.74 6.42
CA PRO A 194 9.67 -15.88 6.15
C PRO A 194 9.08 -17.03 6.98
N SER A 195 7.84 -16.86 7.43
CA SER A 195 7.14 -17.84 8.28
C SER A 195 6.46 -18.93 7.42
N CYS A 196 7.26 -19.71 6.70
CA CYS A 196 6.76 -20.73 5.76
C CYS A 196 5.99 -21.87 6.47
N ASP A 197 6.28 -22.13 7.73
CA ASP A 197 5.63 -23.22 8.48
C ASP A 197 4.15 -22.97 8.71
N ILE A 198 3.76 -21.72 8.89
CA ILE A 198 2.37 -21.28 9.07
C ILE A 198 1.77 -20.68 7.81
N CYS A 199 2.48 -20.73 6.67
CA CYS A 199 2.04 -20.13 5.41
C CYS A 199 0.90 -20.92 4.79
N ILE A 200 -0.22 -20.25 4.53
CA ILE A 200 -1.40 -20.86 3.89
C ILE A 200 -1.13 -21.37 2.46
N PHE A 201 -0.08 -20.83 1.82
CA PHE A 201 0.32 -21.21 0.47
C PHE A 201 1.53 -22.15 0.43
N LYS A 202 1.94 -22.73 1.57
CA LYS A 202 3.13 -23.60 1.65
C LYS A 202 3.12 -24.70 0.60
N LYS A 203 1.96 -25.35 0.41
CA LYS A 203 1.81 -26.48 -0.54
C LYS A 203 1.86 -26.05 -2.01
N ASP A 204 1.51 -24.81 -2.33
CA ASP A 204 1.40 -24.32 -3.71
C ASP A 204 2.60 -23.44 -4.10
N CYS A 205 3.39 -22.97 -3.11
CA CYS A 205 4.52 -22.08 -3.33
C CYS A 205 5.67 -22.81 -4.03
N LEU A 206 5.98 -22.40 -5.26
CA LEU A 206 7.04 -23.03 -6.04
C LEU A 206 8.42 -22.83 -5.43
N SER A 207 8.73 -21.65 -4.87
CA SER A 207 10.01 -21.44 -4.17
C SER A 207 10.18 -22.36 -2.96
N PHE A 208 9.08 -22.63 -2.23
CA PHE A 208 9.12 -23.54 -1.10
C PHE A 208 9.37 -24.99 -1.55
N LYS A 209 8.65 -25.43 -2.58
CA LYS A 209 8.86 -26.77 -3.17
C LYS A 209 10.30 -26.98 -3.66
N GLN A 210 10.89 -25.95 -4.24
CA GLN A 210 12.26 -25.96 -4.75
C GLN A 210 13.33 -25.68 -3.68
N LYS A 211 12.93 -25.40 -2.42
CA LYS A 211 13.84 -25.06 -1.30
C LYS A 211 14.69 -23.79 -1.54
N ILE A 212 14.18 -22.83 -2.33
CA ILE A 212 14.90 -21.59 -2.73
C ILE A 212 14.27 -20.30 -2.18
N VAL A 213 13.40 -20.39 -1.19
CA VAL A 213 12.68 -19.22 -0.64
C VAL A 213 13.63 -18.12 -0.16
N SER A 214 14.76 -18.49 0.44
CA SER A 214 15.80 -17.55 0.94
C SER A 214 16.52 -16.81 -0.18
N ASN A 215 16.57 -17.39 -1.38
CA ASN A 215 17.28 -16.88 -2.54
C ASN A 215 16.40 -15.96 -3.40
N ILE A 216 15.10 -15.88 -3.11
CA ILE A 216 14.15 -15.06 -3.88
C ILE A 216 13.53 -13.98 -2.99
N PRO A 217 13.58 -12.72 -3.45
CA PRO A 217 14.36 -12.21 -4.58
C PRO A 217 15.85 -12.16 -4.24
N GLU A 218 16.68 -12.11 -5.27
CA GLU A 218 18.11 -11.86 -5.06
C GLU A 218 18.31 -10.51 -4.36
N PRO A 219 19.22 -10.45 -3.36
CA PRO A 219 19.48 -9.21 -2.64
C PRO A 219 20.05 -8.14 -3.58
N LYS A 220 19.64 -6.88 -3.40
CA LYS A 220 20.31 -5.77 -4.05
C LYS A 220 21.77 -5.75 -3.59
N LEU A 221 22.71 -5.74 -4.51
CA LEU A 221 24.10 -5.49 -4.18
C LEU A 221 24.20 -4.15 -3.44
N LYS A 222 24.82 -4.17 -2.26
CA LYS A 222 25.16 -2.91 -1.59
C LYS A 222 26.20 -2.19 -2.45
N VAL A 223 25.80 -1.14 -3.12
CA VAL A 223 26.77 -0.19 -3.69
C VAL A 223 27.41 0.50 -2.50
N ASN A 224 28.66 0.16 -2.20
CA ASN A 224 29.47 0.93 -1.26
C ASN A 224 29.55 2.35 -1.83
N LYS A 225 28.83 3.30 -1.23
CA LYS A 225 29.11 4.70 -1.48
C LYS A 225 30.52 4.97 -0.96
N LYS A 226 31.48 5.18 -1.87
CA LYS A 226 32.77 5.79 -1.59
C LYS A 226 32.54 7.22 -1.18
#